data_ac6a2c75a7a9b320deeef6fc77f1f8db
#
_entry.id   ac6a2c75a7a9b320deeef6fc77f1f8db
#
_cell.length_a   1.000
_cell.length_b   1.000
_cell.length_c   1.000
_cell.angle_alpha   90.00
_cell.angle_beta   90.00
_cell.angle_gamma   90.00
#
_symmetry.space_group_name_H-M   'P 1'
#
loop_
_entity.id
_entity.type
_entity.pdbx_description
1 polymer ?
#
loop_
_entity_poly.entity_id
_entity_poly.type
_entity_poly.pdbx_seq_one_letter_code
_entity_poly.pdbx_strand_id
1 'polypeptide(L)'
;MNPQRLAVLLTTVLPITVLLTAPKAAAARESFETVRQQFEARSVTVVSDHPRCSERNLFGLYVRGSRQVIVCRRGNQVNTLLHEGWHLAQARCLKGTSYLGEEWLKAELSWRDRRDLDVLYKSGQWRREAEARYMANQSLERYFAAFDALCTSDATPRPTNSSSERFNPTVND
;
A
#
# COMPACT_ATOMS: atom_id res chain seq x y z
N MET A 1 77.57 -35.17 26.17
CA MET A 1 77.06 -34.44 24.99
C MET A 1 75.56 -34.63 24.97
N ASN A 2 74.79 -33.57 25.28
CA ASN A 2 73.33 -33.60 25.50
C ASN A 2 72.64 -32.77 24.41
N PRO A 3 71.84 -33.34 23.51
CA PRO A 3 71.11 -32.53 22.53
C PRO A 3 69.82 -32.02 23.12
N GLN A 4 69.74 -30.72 23.26
CA GLN A 4 68.52 -30.03 23.64
C GLN A 4 67.45 -30.13 22.52
N ARG A 5 66.26 -30.65 22.87
CA ARG A 5 65.09 -30.68 21.99
C ARG A 5 64.40 -29.34 22.10
N LEU A 6 64.46 -28.61 21.03
CA LEU A 6 63.66 -27.36 20.86
C LEU A 6 62.20 -27.72 20.56
N ALA A 7 61.29 -27.45 21.48
CA ALA A 7 59.85 -27.59 21.26
C ALA A 7 59.27 -26.30 20.60
N VAL A 8 58.88 -26.41 19.35
CA VAL A 8 58.19 -25.33 18.63
C VAL A 8 56.69 -25.38 18.98
N LEU A 9 56.21 -24.40 19.76
CA LEU A 9 54.81 -24.19 20.04
C LEU A 9 54.18 -23.49 18.83
N LEU A 10 53.37 -24.22 18.05
CA LEU A 10 52.51 -23.65 17.01
C LEU A 10 51.24 -23.07 17.68
N THR A 11 51.17 -21.77 17.78
CA THR A 11 49.94 -21.04 18.16
C THR A 11 49.04 -20.94 16.96
N THR A 12 47.99 -21.74 16.93
CA THR A 12 46.89 -21.64 15.95
C THR A 12 45.99 -20.46 16.31
N VAL A 13 46.06 -19.38 15.53
CA VAL A 13 45.16 -18.25 15.62
C VAL A 13 43.88 -18.62 14.84
N LEU A 14 42.79 -18.87 15.54
CA LEU A 14 41.47 -19.06 14.95
C LEU A 14 40.89 -17.69 14.53
N PRO A 15 40.47 -17.53 13.27
CA PRO A 15 39.81 -16.30 12.86
C PRO A 15 38.39 -16.23 13.48
N ILE A 16 38.15 -15.22 14.30
CA ILE A 16 36.80 -14.90 14.81
C ILE A 16 36.01 -14.27 13.66
N THR A 17 35.16 -15.06 13.01
CA THR A 17 34.20 -14.55 12.02
C THR A 17 33.10 -13.84 12.76
N VAL A 18 33.16 -12.51 12.83
CA VAL A 18 32.08 -11.67 13.34
C VAL A 18 30.97 -11.67 12.28
N LEU A 19 29.92 -12.45 12.51
CA LEU A 19 28.68 -12.33 11.75
C LEU A 19 28.04 -10.96 12.08
N LEU A 20 28.24 -10.00 11.19
CA LEU A 20 27.49 -8.74 11.19
C LEU A 20 26.03 -9.08 10.80
N THR A 21 25.19 -9.34 11.80
CA THR A 21 23.74 -9.36 11.60
C THR A 21 23.31 -7.91 11.34
N ALA A 22 23.05 -7.57 10.07
CA ALA A 22 22.43 -6.30 9.72
C ALA A 22 21.11 -6.19 10.49
N PRO A 23 20.85 -5.10 11.21
CA PRO A 23 19.57 -4.90 11.84
C PRO A 23 18.51 -4.91 10.75
N LYS A 24 17.53 -5.82 10.85
CA LYS A 24 16.32 -5.80 10.02
C LYS A 24 15.68 -4.44 10.25
N ALA A 25 15.83 -3.53 9.28
CA ALA A 25 15.26 -2.19 9.35
C ALA A 25 13.76 -2.39 9.61
N ALA A 26 13.31 -2.05 10.81
CA ALA A 26 11.89 -1.96 11.10
C ALA A 26 11.34 -0.94 10.10
N ALA A 27 10.47 -1.38 9.19
CA ALA A 27 9.83 -0.49 8.25
C ALA A 27 9.20 0.64 9.06
N ALA A 28 9.79 1.82 9.00
CA ALA A 28 9.27 3.00 9.67
C ALA A 28 7.84 3.17 9.15
N ARG A 29 6.86 3.22 10.07
CA ARG A 29 5.48 3.55 9.68
C ARG A 29 5.52 4.91 9.05
N GLU A 30 5.17 4.97 7.77
CA GLU A 30 5.11 6.23 7.03
C GLU A 30 4.20 7.21 7.76
N SER A 31 4.63 8.46 7.86
CA SER A 31 3.85 9.50 8.51
C SER A 31 2.67 9.91 7.61
N PHE A 32 1.59 10.38 8.22
CA PHE A 32 0.46 10.95 7.47
C PHE A 32 0.92 12.07 6.53
N GLU A 33 1.84 12.90 6.99
CA GLU A 33 2.38 13.99 6.21
C GLU A 33 3.14 13.53 4.96
N THR A 34 3.96 12.48 5.09
CA THR A 34 4.67 11.89 3.95
C THR A 34 3.69 11.38 2.89
N VAL A 35 2.63 10.66 3.32
CA VAL A 35 1.61 10.14 2.40
C VAL A 35 0.80 11.29 1.78
N ARG A 36 0.46 12.32 2.55
CA ARG A 36 -0.22 13.53 2.06
C ARG A 36 0.56 14.19 0.93
N GLN A 37 1.86 14.41 1.11
CA GLN A 37 2.75 14.98 0.09
C GLN A 37 2.79 14.14 -1.19
N GLN A 38 2.75 12.81 -1.08
CA GLN A 38 2.68 11.92 -2.26
C GLN A 38 1.38 12.13 -3.06
N PHE A 39 0.25 12.35 -2.40
CA PHE A 39 -1.01 12.69 -3.07
C PHE A 39 -0.99 14.09 -3.68
N GLU A 40 -0.47 15.08 -2.95
CA GLU A 40 -0.37 16.47 -3.41
C GLU A 40 0.54 16.59 -4.63
N ALA A 41 1.66 15.85 -4.68
CA ALA A 41 2.53 15.76 -5.85
C ALA A 41 1.79 15.22 -7.11
N ARG A 42 0.68 14.49 -6.90
CA ARG A 42 -0.21 13.98 -7.94
C ARG A 42 -1.44 14.86 -8.17
N SER A 43 -1.39 16.10 -7.71
CA SER A 43 -2.48 17.08 -7.80
C SER A 43 -3.78 16.62 -7.11
N VAL A 44 -3.67 15.86 -6.03
CA VAL A 44 -4.78 15.50 -5.16
C VAL A 44 -4.73 16.39 -3.92
N THR A 45 -5.80 17.14 -3.66
CA THR A 45 -5.90 17.99 -2.46
C THR A 45 -6.34 17.15 -1.27
N VAL A 46 -5.58 17.17 -0.17
CA VAL A 46 -5.92 16.49 1.08
C VAL A 46 -6.34 17.50 2.13
N VAL A 47 -7.56 17.38 2.66
CA VAL A 47 -8.17 18.30 3.63
C VAL A 47 -8.43 17.59 4.94
N SER A 48 -7.87 18.09 6.06
CA SER A 48 -8.06 17.49 7.38
C SER A 48 -9.08 18.22 8.26
N ASP A 49 -9.31 19.51 8.01
CA ASP A 49 -10.21 20.37 8.80
C ASP A 49 -11.50 20.70 8.03
N HIS A 50 -12.18 19.65 7.58
CA HIS A 50 -13.45 19.82 6.85
C HIS A 50 -14.64 19.78 7.82
N PRO A 51 -15.72 20.60 7.63
CA PRO A 51 -16.89 20.62 8.51
C PRO A 51 -17.55 19.24 8.69
N ARG A 52 -17.54 18.39 7.67
CA ARG A 52 -18.04 17.02 7.75
C ARG A 52 -17.29 16.13 8.75
N CYS A 53 -16.10 16.51 9.17
CA CYS A 53 -15.38 15.78 10.22
C CYS A 53 -16.04 15.90 11.61
N SER A 54 -17.07 16.75 11.78
CA SER A 54 -17.94 16.73 12.95
C SER A 54 -18.86 15.49 12.98
N GLU A 55 -19.11 14.84 11.85
CA GLU A 55 -19.90 13.62 11.76
C GLU A 55 -19.19 12.48 12.52
N ARG A 56 -19.90 11.86 13.46
CA ARG A 56 -19.31 10.96 14.48
C ARG A 56 -18.54 9.78 13.89
N ASN A 57 -19.04 9.20 12.81
CA ASN A 57 -18.49 7.97 12.21
C ASN A 57 -17.76 8.22 10.89
N LEU A 58 -17.51 9.48 10.52
CA LEU A 58 -16.75 9.80 9.33
C LEU A 58 -15.26 9.85 9.64
N PHE A 59 -14.48 8.98 9.03
CA PHE A 59 -13.01 8.97 9.13
C PHE A 59 -12.37 9.66 7.94
N GLY A 60 -12.95 9.53 6.76
CA GLY A 60 -12.53 10.17 5.53
C GLY A 60 -13.61 10.10 4.46
N LEU A 61 -13.36 10.79 3.35
CA LEU A 61 -14.28 10.83 2.22
C LEU A 61 -13.54 11.28 0.96
N TYR A 62 -13.66 10.53 -0.12
CA TYR A 62 -13.39 11.06 -1.46
C TYR A 62 -14.54 11.96 -1.91
N VAL A 63 -14.24 13.21 -2.28
CA VAL A 63 -15.23 14.16 -2.78
C VAL A 63 -15.49 13.90 -4.26
N ARG A 64 -16.66 13.31 -4.56
CA ARG A 64 -17.02 12.92 -5.93
C ARG A 64 -16.91 14.09 -6.92
N GLY A 65 -16.38 13.80 -8.09
CA GLY A 65 -16.20 14.79 -9.17
C GLY A 65 -15.02 15.74 -8.98
N SER A 66 -14.33 15.69 -7.85
CA SER A 66 -13.16 16.51 -7.55
C SER A 66 -11.85 15.71 -7.52
N ARG A 67 -10.74 16.38 -7.26
CA ARG A 67 -9.46 15.76 -6.90
C ARG A 67 -9.17 15.97 -5.41
N GLN A 68 -10.21 15.89 -4.58
CA GLN A 68 -10.11 16.16 -3.15
C GLN A 68 -10.44 14.92 -2.33
N VAL A 69 -9.63 14.70 -1.30
CA VAL A 69 -9.83 13.69 -0.27
C VAL A 69 -9.86 14.39 1.09
N ILE A 70 -10.91 14.10 1.87
CA ILE A 70 -11.05 14.55 3.24
C ILE A 70 -10.56 13.43 4.14
N VAL A 71 -9.71 13.76 5.14
CA VAL A 71 -9.24 12.82 6.17
C VAL A 71 -9.40 13.47 7.53
N CYS A 72 -10.33 12.98 8.33
CA CYS A 72 -10.60 13.53 9.64
C CYS A 72 -9.50 13.13 10.64
N ARG A 73 -9.20 14.01 11.62
CA ARG A 73 -8.15 13.79 12.64
C ARG A 73 -8.59 12.74 13.68
N ARG A 74 -8.86 11.52 13.20
CA ARG A 74 -9.27 10.39 14.02
C ARG A 74 -8.88 9.06 13.37
N GLY A 75 -8.75 8.01 14.16
CA GLY A 75 -8.40 6.68 13.68
C GLY A 75 -7.02 6.61 13.01
N ASN A 76 -6.87 5.69 12.09
CA ASN A 76 -5.66 5.55 11.29
C ASN A 76 -5.73 6.43 10.04
N GLN A 77 -5.24 7.68 10.17
CA GLN A 77 -5.30 8.67 9.10
C GLN A 77 -4.55 8.25 7.82
N VAL A 78 -3.43 7.53 7.94
CA VAL A 78 -2.67 7.02 6.78
C VAL A 78 -3.52 6.02 6.01
N ASN A 79 -4.08 5.02 6.69
CA ASN A 79 -4.92 4.02 6.03
C ASN A 79 -6.18 4.65 5.44
N THR A 80 -6.80 5.61 6.16
CA THR A 80 -7.95 6.36 5.65
C THR A 80 -7.60 7.13 4.37
N LEU A 81 -6.46 7.83 4.34
CA LEU A 81 -6.02 8.58 3.17
C LEU A 81 -5.79 7.67 1.96
N LEU A 82 -5.13 6.53 2.16
CA LEU A 82 -4.91 5.55 1.10
C LEU A 82 -6.23 4.95 0.60
N HIS A 83 -7.17 4.63 1.50
CA HIS A 83 -8.49 4.11 1.15
C HIS A 83 -9.31 5.12 0.31
N GLU A 84 -9.46 6.35 0.79
CA GLU A 84 -10.20 7.40 0.08
C GLU A 84 -9.50 7.85 -1.21
N GLY A 85 -8.17 7.84 -1.20
CA GLY A 85 -7.36 8.08 -2.40
C GLY A 85 -7.59 7.01 -3.46
N TRP A 86 -7.79 5.75 -3.08
CA TRP A 86 -8.13 4.70 -4.03
C TRP A 86 -9.52 4.89 -4.63
N HIS A 87 -10.50 5.36 -3.84
CA HIS A 87 -11.81 5.75 -4.37
C HIS A 87 -11.73 6.88 -5.41
N LEU A 88 -10.78 7.80 -5.25
CA LEU A 88 -10.50 8.80 -6.28
C LEU A 88 -9.98 8.14 -7.57
N ALA A 89 -9.03 7.21 -7.48
CA ALA A 89 -8.52 6.47 -8.64
C ALA A 89 -9.65 5.67 -9.33
N GLN A 90 -10.48 4.96 -8.56
CA GLN A 90 -11.62 4.22 -9.08
C GLN A 90 -12.61 5.11 -9.84
N ALA A 91 -12.89 6.30 -9.31
CA ALA A 91 -13.86 7.20 -9.93
C ALA A 91 -13.31 7.91 -11.16
N ARG A 92 -12.08 8.37 -11.12
CA ARG A 92 -11.50 9.23 -12.16
C ARG A 92 -10.70 8.47 -13.20
N CYS A 93 -9.91 7.51 -12.78
CA CYS A 93 -8.95 6.83 -13.65
C CYS A 93 -9.53 5.52 -14.18
N LEU A 94 -10.24 4.77 -13.34
CA LEU A 94 -10.91 3.53 -13.73
C LEU A 94 -12.33 3.73 -14.25
N LYS A 95 -12.90 4.94 -14.13
CA LYS A 95 -14.25 5.29 -14.60
C LYS A 95 -15.33 4.32 -14.06
N GLY A 96 -15.17 3.89 -12.83
CA GLY A 96 -16.08 2.97 -12.14
C GLY A 96 -15.84 1.49 -12.43
N THR A 97 -14.85 1.13 -13.27
CA THR A 97 -14.41 -0.27 -13.39
C THR A 97 -13.54 -0.65 -12.21
N SER A 98 -13.27 -1.94 -12.03
CA SER A 98 -12.35 -2.42 -10.99
C SER A 98 -10.97 -2.68 -11.57
N TYR A 99 -9.95 -2.45 -10.76
CA TYR A 99 -8.57 -2.81 -11.02
C TYR A 99 -8.32 -4.29 -10.72
N LEU A 100 -8.92 -4.80 -9.61
CA LEU A 100 -8.77 -6.17 -9.15
C LEU A 100 -10.07 -6.96 -9.33
N GLY A 101 -9.93 -8.26 -9.63
CA GLY A 101 -11.06 -9.19 -9.75
C GLY A 101 -11.68 -9.50 -8.38
N GLU A 102 -13.00 -9.72 -8.33
CA GLU A 102 -13.71 -10.01 -7.08
C GLU A 102 -13.26 -11.32 -6.44
N GLU A 103 -13.11 -12.39 -7.21
CA GLU A 103 -12.65 -13.68 -6.70
C GLU A 103 -11.22 -13.60 -6.13
N TRP A 104 -10.37 -12.83 -6.77
CA TRP A 104 -9.04 -12.56 -6.27
C TRP A 104 -9.07 -11.79 -4.94
N LEU A 105 -9.89 -10.74 -4.85
CA LEU A 105 -10.07 -9.98 -3.59
C LEU A 105 -10.60 -10.85 -2.46
N LYS A 106 -11.52 -11.77 -2.75
CA LYS A 106 -12.03 -12.74 -1.76
C LYS A 106 -10.93 -13.68 -1.25
N ALA A 107 -9.97 -14.05 -2.10
CA ALA A 107 -8.85 -14.89 -1.69
C ALA A 107 -7.82 -14.12 -0.84
N GLU A 108 -7.50 -12.88 -1.22
CA GLU A 108 -6.41 -12.10 -0.60
C GLU A 108 -6.82 -11.35 0.67
N LEU A 109 -8.09 -10.95 0.79
CA LEU A 109 -8.57 -10.25 1.99
C LEU A 109 -8.65 -11.20 3.18
N SER A 110 -8.28 -10.69 4.36
CA SER A 110 -8.46 -11.44 5.61
C SER A 110 -9.93 -11.82 5.83
N TRP A 111 -10.17 -12.92 6.56
CA TRP A 111 -11.52 -13.32 6.94
C TRP A 111 -12.29 -12.17 7.64
N ARG A 112 -11.61 -11.41 8.51
CA ARG A 112 -12.21 -10.27 9.21
C ARG A 112 -12.64 -9.18 8.24
N ASP A 113 -11.77 -8.81 7.30
CA ASP A 113 -12.09 -7.79 6.30
C ASP A 113 -13.28 -8.19 5.44
N ARG A 114 -13.33 -9.43 4.99
CA ARG A 114 -14.46 -9.94 4.20
C ARG A 114 -15.76 -9.86 4.97
N ARG A 115 -15.78 -10.35 6.22
CA ARG A 115 -16.96 -10.29 7.08
C ARG A 115 -17.45 -8.86 7.29
N ASP A 116 -16.53 -7.92 7.55
CA ASP A 116 -16.89 -6.52 7.75
C ASP A 116 -17.48 -5.93 6.48
N LEU A 117 -16.92 -6.26 5.32
CA LEU A 117 -17.44 -5.83 4.03
C LEU A 117 -18.83 -6.38 3.73
N ASP A 118 -19.07 -7.67 4.02
CA ASP A 118 -20.36 -8.34 3.83
C ASP A 118 -21.46 -7.72 4.72
N VAL A 119 -21.10 -7.27 5.93
CA VAL A 119 -22.05 -6.64 6.87
C VAL A 119 -22.32 -5.18 6.52
N LEU A 120 -21.30 -4.44 6.09
CA LEU A 120 -21.38 -2.99 5.94
C LEU A 120 -21.84 -2.55 4.55
N TYR A 121 -21.63 -3.36 3.51
CA TYR A 121 -21.83 -2.93 2.14
C TYR A 121 -22.77 -3.86 1.36
N LYS A 122 -23.59 -3.26 0.51
CA LYS A 122 -24.42 -4.01 -0.44
C LYS A 122 -23.54 -4.67 -1.51
N SER A 123 -24.00 -5.78 -2.10
CA SER A 123 -23.26 -6.54 -3.11
C SER A 123 -22.70 -5.68 -4.26
N GLY A 124 -23.44 -4.67 -4.75
CA GLY A 124 -22.95 -3.77 -5.79
C GLY A 124 -21.84 -2.78 -5.35
N GLN A 125 -21.59 -2.64 -4.03
CA GLN A 125 -20.54 -1.78 -3.48
C GLN A 125 -19.36 -2.58 -2.98
N TRP A 126 -19.57 -3.86 -2.68
CA TRP A 126 -18.62 -4.74 -2.03
C TRP A 126 -17.25 -4.72 -2.71
N ARG A 127 -17.20 -4.98 -4.01
CA ARG A 127 -15.94 -5.05 -4.77
C ARG A 127 -15.15 -3.75 -4.74
N ARG A 128 -15.83 -2.61 -4.85
CA ARG A 128 -15.20 -1.29 -4.78
C ARG A 128 -14.55 -1.03 -3.42
N GLU A 129 -15.26 -1.34 -2.36
CA GLU A 129 -14.78 -1.16 -0.99
C GLU A 129 -13.70 -2.18 -0.63
N ALA A 130 -13.85 -3.42 -1.09
CA ALA A 130 -12.85 -4.48 -0.94
C ALA A 130 -11.52 -4.09 -1.59
N GLU A 131 -11.57 -3.57 -2.81
CA GLU A 131 -10.39 -3.12 -3.54
C GLU A 131 -9.72 -1.94 -2.83
N ALA A 132 -10.48 -0.93 -2.40
CA ALA A 132 -9.93 0.21 -1.67
C ALA A 132 -9.28 -0.22 -0.34
N ARG A 133 -9.91 -1.14 0.38
CA ARG A 133 -9.36 -1.72 1.62
C ARG A 133 -8.08 -2.51 1.36
N TYR A 134 -8.06 -3.34 0.33
CA TYR A 134 -6.87 -4.10 -0.05
C TYR A 134 -5.72 -3.17 -0.41
N MET A 135 -5.95 -2.19 -1.27
CA MET A 135 -4.93 -1.24 -1.71
C MET A 135 -4.40 -0.38 -0.56
N ALA A 136 -5.24 0.04 0.37
CA ALA A 136 -4.82 0.80 1.55
C ALA A 136 -3.87 0.03 2.49
N ASN A 137 -3.78 -1.28 2.35
CA ASN A 137 -2.89 -2.14 3.14
C ASN A 137 -1.60 -2.55 2.38
N GLN A 138 -1.40 -2.04 1.16
CA GLN A 138 -0.16 -2.30 0.42
C GLN A 138 0.98 -1.39 0.89
N SER A 139 2.24 -1.73 0.52
CA SER A 139 3.35 -0.78 0.66
C SER A 139 3.08 0.48 -0.14
N LEU A 140 3.60 1.64 0.31
CA LEU A 140 3.39 2.90 -0.42
C LEU A 140 3.94 2.84 -1.85
N GLU A 141 5.08 2.19 -2.04
CA GLU A 141 5.65 1.96 -3.35
C GLU A 141 4.66 1.26 -4.28
N ARG A 142 4.10 0.13 -3.83
CA ARG A 142 3.14 -0.65 -4.61
C ARG A 142 1.84 0.11 -4.85
N TYR A 143 1.36 0.81 -3.82
CA TYR A 143 0.16 1.63 -3.92
C TYR A 143 0.30 2.71 -4.99
N PHE A 144 1.36 3.53 -4.90
CA PHE A 144 1.54 4.65 -5.81
C PHE A 144 1.98 4.22 -7.20
N ALA A 145 2.71 3.11 -7.35
CA ALA A 145 2.98 2.53 -8.66
C ALA A 145 1.68 2.15 -9.39
N ALA A 146 0.75 1.49 -8.69
CA ALA A 146 -0.56 1.17 -9.24
C ALA A 146 -1.41 2.43 -9.52
N PHE A 147 -1.44 3.37 -8.58
CA PHE A 147 -2.16 4.64 -8.73
C PHE A 147 -1.68 5.41 -9.97
N ASP A 148 -0.36 5.54 -10.14
CA ASP A 148 0.24 6.26 -11.27
C ASP A 148 -0.04 5.53 -12.59
N ALA A 149 0.14 4.22 -12.65
CA ALA A 149 -0.15 3.43 -13.85
C ALA A 149 -1.60 3.59 -14.34
N LEU A 150 -2.54 3.74 -13.39
CA LEU A 150 -3.95 3.95 -13.72
C LEU A 150 -4.26 5.39 -14.13
N CYS A 151 -3.69 6.37 -13.44
CA CYS A 151 -4.09 7.76 -13.57
C CYS A 151 -3.26 8.56 -14.59
N THR A 152 -2.08 8.08 -14.99
CA THR A 152 -1.30 8.66 -16.11
C THR A 152 -1.89 8.32 -17.47
N SER A 153 -2.65 7.24 -17.59
CA SER A 153 -3.34 6.85 -18.84
C SER A 153 -4.46 7.81 -19.25
N ASP A 154 -4.86 8.74 -18.41
CA ASP A 154 -5.88 9.76 -18.73
C ASP A 154 -5.35 10.87 -19.68
N ALA A 155 -4.02 10.90 -19.96
CA ALA A 155 -3.39 11.86 -20.88
C ALA A 155 -3.33 11.37 -22.32
N THR A 156 -3.64 10.09 -22.61
CA THR A 156 -3.59 9.54 -23.99
C THR A 156 -4.82 8.63 -24.21
N PRO A 157 -5.59 8.81 -25.32
CA PRO A 157 -6.66 7.88 -25.65
C PRO A 157 -6.06 6.48 -25.84
N ARG A 158 -6.50 5.51 -25.01
CA ARG A 158 -6.07 4.11 -25.13
C ARG A 158 -6.47 3.59 -26.52
N PRO A 159 -5.54 3.09 -27.35
CA PRO A 159 -5.93 2.32 -28.52
C PRO A 159 -6.74 1.11 -28.04
N THR A 160 -7.94 0.93 -28.63
CA THR A 160 -8.80 -0.22 -28.38
C THR A 160 -8.16 -1.45 -28.99
N ASN A 161 -7.27 -2.11 -28.23
CA ASN A 161 -6.84 -3.48 -28.54
C ASN A 161 -7.11 -4.35 -27.31
N SER A 162 -8.09 -5.20 -27.54
CA SER A 162 -8.44 -6.32 -26.66
C SER A 162 -7.29 -7.31 -26.60
N SER A 163 -6.50 -7.22 -25.55
CA SER A 163 -5.69 -8.35 -25.08
C SER A 163 -5.57 -8.20 -23.59
N SER A 164 -6.31 -9.02 -22.88
CA SER A 164 -6.33 -9.11 -21.43
C SER A 164 -5.04 -9.73 -20.91
N GLU A 165 -3.96 -8.98 -20.91
CA GLU A 165 -2.84 -9.31 -20.01
C GLU A 165 -3.13 -8.73 -18.64
N ARG A 166 -3.75 -9.55 -17.83
CA ARG A 166 -3.96 -9.28 -16.41
C ARG A 166 -2.59 -9.29 -15.75
N PHE A 167 -2.24 -8.19 -15.14
CA PHE A 167 -1.11 -8.11 -14.22
C PHE A 167 -1.28 -9.21 -13.16
N ASN A 168 -0.46 -10.24 -13.27
CA ASN A 168 -0.36 -11.29 -12.27
C ASN A 168 0.80 -10.89 -11.36
N PRO A 169 0.56 -10.47 -10.10
CA PRO A 169 1.65 -10.21 -9.18
C PRO A 169 2.32 -11.56 -8.87
N THR A 170 3.45 -11.84 -9.54
CA THR A 170 4.31 -12.95 -9.14
C THR A 170 4.79 -12.68 -7.72
N VAL A 171 4.29 -13.48 -6.81
CA VAL A 171 4.84 -13.64 -5.47
C VAL A 171 6.19 -14.34 -5.68
N ASN A 172 7.26 -13.61 -5.47
CA ASN A 172 8.57 -14.23 -5.30
C ASN A 172 8.69 -14.60 -3.82
N ASP A 173 8.87 -15.89 -3.57
CA ASP A 173 9.21 -16.48 -2.29
C ASP A 173 10.52 -15.93 -1.70
#